data_995f505528b0a610d37058d5ac931af2
#
_entry.id   995f505528b0a610d37058d5ac931af2
#
_cell.length_a   1.000
_cell.length_b   1.000
_cell.length_c   1.000
_cell.angle_alpha   90.00
_cell.angle_beta   90.00
_cell.angle_gamma   90.00
#
_symmetry.space_group_name_H-M   'P 1'
#
loop_
_entity.id
_entity.type
_entity.pdbx_description
1 polymer ?
#
loop_
_entity_poly.entity_id
_entity_poly.type
_entity_poly.pdbx_seq_one_letter_code
_entity_poly.pdbx_strand_id
1 'polypeptide(L)'
;MRKSILSLAVAAAVLVPGLAAAQQPAPSPLTGNITLITDYRFRGISQTFGKPAFQGGFDYANSSGFYAGNWNSNVAENAGYAGGNLEMDFYGGYKKAFGDFGVDAGLLYYYYPGSKAEFLFNPHSPTQTNNGTVYNTEVYLAGSWKWITLKWSHALSDYFLVPDTKGTNYLDLGATYDMGGGWGVNGHVGHLSVHNFSEASYTDYKLGVTKDLSGWVLGASLVSTNAKHDCSSGDPYCFFKSTGGTYDAGKSTIVLSVGKTF
;
A
#
# COMPACT_ATOMS: atom_id res chain seq x y z
N MET A 1 -23.36 26.06 -3.80
CA MET A 1 -22.05 25.57 -4.23
C MET A 1 -21.94 24.12 -3.80
N ARG A 2 -22.14 23.17 -4.71
CA ARG A 2 -22.00 21.74 -4.40
C ARG A 2 -20.55 21.34 -4.63
N LYS A 3 -19.82 21.09 -3.54
CA LYS A 3 -18.47 20.51 -3.59
C LYS A 3 -18.64 19.01 -3.78
N SER A 4 -18.24 18.51 -4.93
CA SER A 4 -18.20 17.07 -5.19
C SER A 4 -17.02 16.47 -4.41
N ILE A 5 -17.34 15.58 -3.46
CA ILE A 5 -16.34 14.80 -2.72
C ILE A 5 -15.93 13.64 -3.61
N LEU A 6 -14.69 13.68 -4.11
CA LEU A 6 -14.09 12.56 -4.83
C LEU A 6 -13.54 11.55 -3.81
N SER A 7 -13.94 10.33 -3.98
CA SER A 7 -13.69 9.19 -3.09
C SER A 7 -12.25 8.70 -3.17
N LEU A 8 -11.63 8.45 -2.01
CA LEU A 8 -10.34 7.79 -1.88
C LEU A 8 -10.44 6.32 -2.29
N ALA A 9 -9.76 5.93 -3.33
CA ALA A 9 -9.44 4.53 -3.58
C ALA A 9 -8.13 4.20 -2.83
N VAL A 10 -8.14 3.11 -2.10
CA VAL A 10 -7.00 2.68 -1.29
C VAL A 10 -6.17 1.73 -2.12
N ALA A 11 -5.31 2.28 -2.92
CA ALA A 11 -4.00 1.72 -3.20
C ALA A 11 -3.00 2.70 -2.61
N ALA A 12 -1.78 2.30 -2.31
CA ALA A 12 -0.72 3.21 -1.87
C ALA A 12 -0.32 4.22 -2.98
N ALA A 13 -1.29 4.66 -3.77
CA ALA A 13 -1.15 5.62 -4.85
C ALA A 13 -1.63 7.00 -4.37
N VAL A 14 -0.87 8.00 -4.70
CA VAL A 14 -1.16 9.41 -4.50
C VAL A 14 -2.44 9.77 -5.25
N LEU A 15 -3.54 10.03 -4.53
CA LEU A 15 -4.79 10.52 -5.11
C LEU A 15 -4.83 12.04 -5.08
N VAL A 16 -5.09 12.63 -6.23
CA VAL A 16 -5.30 14.07 -6.40
C VAL A 16 -6.78 14.34 -6.69
N PRO A 17 -7.44 15.25 -5.95
CA PRO A 17 -8.79 15.70 -6.30
C PRO A 17 -8.77 16.57 -7.55
N GLY A 18 -9.54 16.19 -8.56
CA GLY A 18 -9.75 17.01 -9.75
C GLY A 18 -10.64 18.22 -9.48
N LEU A 19 -10.29 19.37 -10.03
CA LEU A 19 -11.11 20.58 -10.06
C LEU A 19 -12.17 20.51 -11.15
N ALA A 20 -13.39 20.94 -10.83
CA ALA A 20 -14.52 21.02 -11.74
C ALA A 20 -14.50 22.32 -12.56
N ALA A 21 -14.88 22.25 -13.84
CA ALA A 21 -15.97 23.01 -14.47
C ALA A 21 -16.01 22.87 -15.99
N ALA A 22 -17.19 22.77 -16.50
CA ALA A 22 -17.73 22.63 -17.84
C ALA A 22 -18.22 21.21 -18.10
N GLN A 23 -19.40 21.09 -18.72
CA GLN A 23 -20.06 19.82 -19.03
C GLN A 23 -19.10 18.81 -19.67
N GLN A 24 -18.37 18.07 -18.82
CA GLN A 24 -17.58 16.94 -19.26
C GLN A 24 -18.49 15.72 -19.40
N PRO A 25 -18.21 14.83 -20.36
CA PRO A 25 -18.82 13.50 -20.39
C PRO A 25 -18.74 12.87 -19.01
N ALA A 26 -19.73 12.11 -18.60
CA ALA A 26 -19.68 11.37 -17.33
C ALA A 26 -18.32 10.66 -17.27
N PRO A 27 -17.59 10.76 -16.14
CA PRO A 27 -16.28 10.14 -16.03
C PRO A 27 -16.39 8.66 -16.37
N SER A 28 -15.43 8.16 -17.15
CA SER A 28 -15.35 6.73 -17.46
C SER A 28 -15.41 5.93 -16.17
N PRO A 29 -16.21 4.87 -16.06
CA PRO A 29 -16.18 3.99 -14.91
C PRO A 29 -14.83 3.23 -14.79
N LEU A 30 -14.03 3.24 -15.86
CA LEU A 30 -12.68 2.65 -15.90
C LEU A 30 -11.65 3.79 -15.95
N THR A 31 -10.69 3.74 -15.03
CA THR A 31 -9.54 4.63 -14.96
C THR A 31 -8.25 3.81 -14.94
N GLY A 32 -7.17 4.35 -15.52
CA GLY A 32 -5.83 3.82 -15.44
C GLY A 32 -4.93 4.74 -14.63
N ASN A 33 -3.89 4.22 -14.02
CA ASN A 33 -2.88 5.00 -13.33
C ASN A 33 -1.48 4.46 -13.58
N ILE A 34 -0.49 5.34 -13.53
CA ILE A 34 0.94 5.02 -13.56
C ILE A 34 1.67 5.88 -12.55
N THR A 35 2.72 5.33 -11.93
CA THR A 35 3.62 6.05 -11.03
C THR A 35 5.04 5.53 -11.17
N LEU A 36 6.01 6.45 -11.23
CA LEU A 36 7.41 6.17 -11.00
C LEU A 36 7.78 6.68 -9.61
N ILE A 37 8.40 5.83 -8.79
CA ILE A 37 8.75 6.13 -7.40
C ILE A 37 10.19 5.70 -7.11
N THR A 38 10.91 6.46 -6.32
CA THR A 38 12.34 6.20 -6.04
C THR A 38 12.58 5.01 -5.12
N ASP A 39 11.59 4.64 -4.29
CA ASP A 39 11.61 3.49 -3.41
C ASP A 39 10.17 3.08 -3.08
N TYR A 40 9.74 1.89 -3.46
CA TYR A 40 8.42 1.39 -3.11
C TYR A 40 8.39 0.98 -1.64
N ARG A 41 7.52 1.62 -0.87
CA ARG A 41 7.31 1.33 0.56
C ARG A 41 5.90 0.80 0.81
N PHE A 42 5.83 -0.46 1.29
CA PHE A 42 4.60 -1.07 1.77
C PHE A 42 4.58 -1.05 3.30
N ARG A 43 3.62 -0.34 3.89
CA ARG A 43 3.55 -0.17 5.36
C ARG A 43 4.90 0.26 5.95
N GLY A 44 5.58 1.23 5.31
CA GLY A 44 6.89 1.74 5.72
C GLY A 44 8.11 0.90 5.29
N ILE A 45 7.95 -0.37 4.92
CA ILE A 45 9.03 -1.30 4.57
C ILE A 45 9.36 -1.25 3.08
N SER A 46 10.64 -1.11 2.74
CA SER A 46 11.11 -1.06 1.35
C SER A 46 10.90 -2.40 0.64
N GLN A 47 10.22 -2.34 -0.50
CA GLN A 47 9.96 -3.47 -1.39
C GLN A 47 10.95 -3.52 -2.56
N THR A 48 11.77 -2.48 -2.75
CA THR A 48 12.70 -2.36 -3.89
C THR A 48 14.16 -2.13 -3.48
N PHE A 49 14.47 -2.28 -2.18
CA PHE A 49 15.81 -2.03 -1.63
C PHE A 49 16.36 -0.64 -1.97
N GLY A 50 15.50 0.39 -1.88
CA GLY A 50 15.84 1.78 -2.18
C GLY A 50 16.06 2.04 -3.66
N LYS A 51 15.59 1.17 -4.55
CA LYS A 51 15.65 1.35 -6.00
C LYS A 51 14.31 1.79 -6.55
N PRO A 52 14.28 2.42 -7.75
CA PRO A 52 13.02 2.84 -8.36
C PRO A 52 12.06 1.70 -8.64
N ALA A 53 10.75 2.01 -8.48
CA ALA A 53 9.67 1.16 -8.95
C ALA A 53 8.83 1.87 -10.00
N PHE A 54 8.37 1.10 -10.98
CA PHE A 54 7.30 1.46 -11.90
C PHE A 54 6.03 0.75 -11.46
N GLN A 55 5.00 1.53 -11.19
CA GLN A 55 3.74 1.08 -10.61
C GLN A 55 2.57 1.51 -11.47
N GLY A 56 1.49 0.73 -11.47
CA GLY A 56 0.30 1.13 -12.19
C GLY A 56 -0.77 0.06 -12.20
N GLY A 57 -1.96 0.45 -12.65
CA GLY A 57 -3.10 -0.44 -12.66
C GLY A 57 -4.33 0.19 -13.27
N PHE A 58 -5.45 -0.52 -13.10
CA PHE A 58 -6.76 -0.11 -13.58
C PHE A 58 -7.80 -0.27 -12.48
N ASP A 59 -8.72 0.69 -12.42
CA ASP A 59 -9.83 0.71 -11.49
C ASP A 59 -11.15 0.82 -12.27
N TYR A 60 -12.09 -0.03 -11.94
CA TYR A 60 -13.49 0.08 -12.35
C TYR A 60 -14.35 0.48 -11.16
N ALA A 61 -15.12 1.53 -11.28
CA ALA A 61 -16.05 1.99 -10.24
C ALA A 61 -17.45 2.18 -10.81
N ASN A 62 -18.42 1.47 -10.22
CA ASN A 62 -19.82 1.59 -10.59
C ASN A 62 -20.51 2.68 -9.78
N SER A 63 -21.50 3.36 -10.38
CA SER A 63 -22.29 4.41 -9.72
C SER A 63 -23.09 3.91 -8.50
N SER A 64 -23.33 2.60 -8.38
CA SER A 64 -23.95 2.00 -7.19
C SER A 64 -23.02 1.93 -5.97
N GLY A 65 -21.71 2.14 -6.16
CA GLY A 65 -20.69 2.08 -5.12
C GLY A 65 -19.77 0.85 -5.18
N PHE A 66 -20.10 -0.16 -5.99
CA PHE A 66 -19.19 -1.30 -6.19
C PHE A 66 -17.99 -0.88 -7.04
N TYR A 67 -16.84 -1.44 -6.71
CA TYR A 67 -15.60 -1.26 -7.47
C TYR A 67 -14.77 -2.53 -7.50
N ALA A 68 -13.91 -2.63 -8.49
CA ALA A 68 -12.86 -3.64 -8.59
C ALA A 68 -11.65 -3.02 -9.28
N GLY A 69 -10.47 -3.52 -8.99
CA GLY A 69 -9.24 -3.02 -9.61
C GLY A 69 -8.10 -4.01 -9.54
N ASN A 70 -7.05 -3.66 -10.26
CA ASN A 70 -5.76 -4.31 -10.24
C ASN A 70 -4.68 -3.24 -10.16
N TRP A 71 -3.68 -3.48 -9.32
CA TRP A 71 -2.48 -2.66 -9.23
C TRP A 71 -1.24 -3.54 -9.27
N ASN A 72 -0.13 -3.04 -9.81
CA ASN A 72 1.07 -3.81 -10.00
C ASN A 72 2.29 -2.95 -9.72
N SER A 73 3.37 -3.58 -9.25
CA SER A 73 4.68 -2.97 -9.06
C SER A 73 5.79 -3.98 -9.25
N ASN A 74 6.94 -3.55 -9.79
CA ASN A 74 8.13 -4.33 -9.58
C ASN A 74 8.54 -4.28 -8.11
N VAL A 75 9.03 -5.41 -7.60
CA VAL A 75 9.66 -5.54 -6.29
C VAL A 75 11.07 -6.10 -6.43
N ALA A 76 11.92 -5.93 -5.43
CA ALA A 76 13.23 -6.57 -5.42
C ALA A 76 13.06 -8.05 -5.08
N GLU A 77 13.74 -8.90 -5.81
CA GLU A 77 13.90 -10.31 -5.47
C GLU A 77 14.42 -10.42 -4.02
N ASN A 78 13.77 -11.23 -3.21
CA ASN A 78 14.03 -11.41 -1.77
C ASN A 78 13.72 -10.20 -0.86
N ALA A 79 12.92 -9.25 -1.30
CA ALA A 79 12.33 -8.25 -0.39
C ALA A 79 11.19 -8.85 0.47
N GLY A 80 11.45 -10.01 1.07
CA GLY A 80 10.44 -10.83 1.76
C GLY A 80 9.78 -11.89 0.86
N TYR A 81 10.10 -11.93 -0.45
CA TYR A 81 9.47 -12.81 -1.44
C TYR A 81 10.54 -13.51 -2.28
N ALA A 82 11.12 -14.59 -1.75
CA ALA A 82 12.21 -15.30 -2.40
C ALA A 82 11.85 -15.70 -3.85
N GLY A 83 12.64 -15.24 -4.84
CA GLY A 83 12.42 -15.49 -6.26
C GLY A 83 11.38 -14.60 -6.95
N GLY A 84 10.58 -13.81 -6.21
CA GLY A 84 9.58 -12.89 -6.79
C GLY A 84 10.18 -11.53 -7.11
N ASN A 85 9.81 -10.95 -8.27
CA ASN A 85 10.20 -9.60 -8.67
C ASN A 85 9.04 -8.74 -9.16
N LEU A 86 7.83 -9.25 -9.03
CA LEU A 86 6.57 -8.58 -9.39
C LEU A 86 5.55 -8.77 -8.28
N GLU A 87 4.83 -7.71 -7.94
CA GLU A 87 3.64 -7.69 -7.12
C GLU A 87 2.42 -7.40 -7.99
N MET A 88 1.37 -8.17 -7.81
CA MET A 88 0.07 -7.98 -8.47
C MET A 88 -1.02 -8.01 -7.42
N ASP A 89 -1.74 -6.91 -7.29
CA ASP A 89 -2.84 -6.76 -6.35
C ASP A 89 -4.17 -6.78 -7.08
N PHE A 90 -5.11 -7.60 -6.62
CA PHE A 90 -6.48 -7.63 -7.10
C PHE A 90 -7.40 -7.28 -5.94
N TYR A 91 -8.27 -6.31 -6.14
CA TYR A 91 -9.17 -5.85 -5.09
C TYR A 91 -10.56 -5.56 -5.61
N GLY A 92 -11.50 -5.59 -4.69
CA GLY A 92 -12.87 -5.21 -4.96
C GLY A 92 -13.64 -4.96 -3.68
N GLY A 93 -14.65 -4.13 -3.76
CA GLY A 93 -15.41 -3.75 -2.59
C GLY A 93 -16.61 -2.89 -2.89
N TYR A 94 -17.13 -2.30 -1.83
CA TYR A 94 -18.23 -1.36 -1.86
C TYR A 94 -17.87 -0.13 -1.04
N LYS A 95 -18.01 1.05 -1.65
CA LYS A 95 -17.80 2.34 -0.98
C LYS A 95 -19.03 3.23 -1.12
N LYS A 96 -19.32 4.00 -0.07
CA LYS A 96 -20.44 4.95 -0.06
C LYS A 96 -20.12 6.19 0.77
N ALA A 97 -20.52 7.34 0.25
CA ALA A 97 -20.39 8.62 0.94
C ALA A 97 -21.75 9.10 1.48
N PHE A 98 -21.73 9.73 2.65
CA PHE A 98 -22.88 10.29 3.36
C PHE A 98 -22.51 11.70 3.84
N GLY A 99 -22.62 12.69 2.96
CA GLY A 99 -22.13 14.04 3.25
C GLY A 99 -20.61 14.07 3.42
N ASP A 100 -20.14 14.47 4.60
CA ASP A 100 -18.71 14.51 4.95
C ASP A 100 -18.15 13.16 5.39
N PHE A 101 -19.00 12.14 5.57
CA PHE A 101 -18.59 10.79 5.99
C PHE A 101 -18.55 9.83 4.81
N GLY A 102 -17.66 8.85 4.86
CA GLY A 102 -17.60 7.76 3.90
C GLY A 102 -17.31 6.44 4.60
N VAL A 103 -17.76 5.35 3.97
CA VAL A 103 -17.42 3.99 4.36
C VAL A 103 -16.90 3.25 3.15
N ASP A 104 -15.97 2.32 3.36
CA ASP A 104 -15.41 1.45 2.34
C ASP A 104 -15.11 0.08 2.96
N ALA A 105 -15.59 -0.98 2.32
CA ALA A 105 -15.33 -2.35 2.75
C ALA A 105 -15.02 -3.21 1.53
N GLY A 106 -14.02 -4.06 1.62
CA GLY A 106 -13.60 -4.87 0.50
C GLY A 106 -12.62 -5.97 0.83
N LEU A 107 -12.18 -6.62 -0.22
CA LEU A 107 -11.16 -7.66 -0.22
C LEU A 107 -9.97 -7.20 -1.04
N LEU A 108 -8.77 -7.61 -0.64
CA LEU A 108 -7.52 -7.37 -1.33
C LEU A 108 -6.71 -8.67 -1.35
N TYR A 109 -6.27 -9.05 -2.54
CA TYR A 109 -5.45 -10.23 -2.79
C TYR A 109 -4.13 -9.77 -3.40
N TYR A 110 -3.05 -9.94 -2.64
CA TYR A 110 -1.67 -9.71 -3.07
C TYR A 110 -1.13 -11.01 -3.66
N TYR A 111 -0.44 -10.93 -4.78
CA TYR A 111 0.14 -12.08 -5.46
C TYR A 111 1.54 -11.76 -6.01
N TYR A 112 2.51 -12.65 -5.73
CA TYR A 112 3.92 -12.47 -6.11
C TYR A 112 4.36 -13.60 -7.03
N PRO A 113 4.08 -13.52 -8.34
CA PRO A 113 4.40 -14.59 -9.29
C PRO A 113 5.89 -14.93 -9.28
N GLY A 114 6.22 -16.23 -9.30
CA GLY A 114 7.57 -16.74 -9.26
C GLY A 114 8.23 -16.83 -7.89
N SER A 115 7.59 -16.25 -6.84
CA SER A 115 8.09 -16.36 -5.47
C SER A 115 7.85 -17.74 -4.85
N LYS A 116 8.56 -18.03 -3.77
CA LYS A 116 8.57 -19.33 -3.11
C LYS A 116 8.36 -19.19 -1.60
N ALA A 117 7.21 -19.65 -1.10
CA ALA A 117 6.83 -19.56 0.29
C ALA A 117 7.66 -20.48 1.20
N GLU A 118 8.23 -21.56 0.69
CA GLU A 118 9.06 -22.49 1.47
C GLU A 118 10.32 -21.88 2.09
N PHE A 119 10.70 -20.67 1.68
CA PHE A 119 11.79 -19.91 2.28
C PHE A 119 11.36 -18.94 3.38
N LEU A 120 10.05 -18.84 3.65
CA LEU A 120 9.52 -17.99 4.71
C LEU A 120 9.55 -18.73 6.04
N PHE A 121 9.91 -18.02 7.08
CA PHE A 121 10.16 -18.61 8.40
C PHE A 121 9.52 -17.78 9.52
N ASN A 122 8.91 -18.47 10.47
CA ASN A 122 8.45 -17.90 11.75
C ASN A 122 9.21 -18.62 12.89
N PRO A 123 10.02 -17.90 13.68
CA PRO A 123 10.79 -18.51 14.76
C PRO A 123 9.91 -19.10 15.88
N HIS A 124 8.65 -18.67 16.01
CA HIS A 124 7.69 -19.19 16.98
C HIS A 124 6.93 -20.43 16.47
N SER A 125 7.07 -20.76 15.20
CA SER A 125 6.46 -21.94 14.55
C SER A 125 7.47 -22.67 13.65
N PRO A 126 8.63 -23.12 14.19
CA PRO A 126 9.78 -23.55 13.38
C PRO A 126 9.57 -24.85 12.62
N THR A 127 8.52 -25.62 12.94
CA THR A 127 8.15 -26.87 12.25
C THR A 127 7.09 -26.67 11.17
N GLN A 128 6.52 -25.48 11.06
CA GLN A 128 5.52 -25.17 10.06
C GLN A 128 6.20 -24.54 8.85
N THR A 129 5.79 -24.97 7.65
CA THR A 129 6.23 -24.41 6.38
C THR A 129 5.04 -24.25 5.45
N ASN A 130 4.95 -23.14 4.77
CA ASN A 130 4.05 -22.94 3.65
C ASN A 130 4.78 -23.20 2.34
N ASN A 131 4.03 -23.59 1.30
CA ASN A 131 4.59 -23.93 0.00
C ASN A 131 3.88 -23.15 -1.10
N GLY A 132 4.52 -23.09 -2.26
CA GLY A 132 3.97 -22.46 -3.45
C GLY A 132 4.31 -20.98 -3.57
N THR A 133 3.55 -20.30 -4.42
CA THR A 133 3.75 -18.87 -4.69
C THR A 133 3.22 -18.02 -3.54
N VAL A 134 3.98 -17.03 -3.09
CA VAL A 134 3.58 -16.13 -2.01
C VAL A 134 2.35 -15.31 -2.41
N TYR A 135 1.39 -15.27 -1.52
CA TYR A 135 0.20 -14.41 -1.60
C TYR A 135 -0.24 -13.95 -0.21
N ASN A 136 -1.10 -12.96 -0.16
CA ASN A 136 -1.82 -12.57 1.05
C ASN A 136 -3.25 -12.18 0.69
N THR A 137 -4.22 -12.55 1.51
CA THR A 137 -5.62 -12.15 1.34
C THR A 137 -6.05 -11.38 2.56
N GLU A 138 -6.55 -10.17 2.35
CA GLU A 138 -7.06 -9.31 3.41
C GLU A 138 -8.50 -8.90 3.16
N VAL A 139 -9.30 -8.86 4.23
CA VAL A 139 -10.53 -8.07 4.29
C VAL A 139 -10.20 -6.73 4.91
N TYR A 140 -10.86 -5.67 4.48
CA TYR A 140 -10.68 -4.36 5.08
C TYR A 140 -12.00 -3.62 5.27
N LEU A 141 -11.99 -2.73 6.27
CA LEU A 141 -13.05 -1.78 6.56
C LEU A 141 -12.42 -0.41 6.81
N ALA A 142 -12.93 0.62 6.15
CA ALA A 142 -12.49 1.99 6.36
C ALA A 142 -13.67 2.93 6.59
N GLY A 143 -13.46 3.89 7.46
CA GLY A 143 -14.31 5.03 7.68
C GLY A 143 -13.57 6.32 7.38
N SER A 144 -14.20 7.27 6.70
CA SER A 144 -13.61 8.58 6.44
C SER A 144 -14.50 9.71 6.94
N TRP A 145 -13.88 10.79 7.38
CA TRP A 145 -14.52 12.04 7.73
C TRP A 145 -13.70 13.20 7.18
N LYS A 146 -14.30 13.92 6.21
CA LYS A 146 -13.60 15.00 5.48
C LYS A 146 -12.27 14.49 4.88
N TRP A 147 -11.15 14.91 5.46
CA TRP A 147 -9.78 14.61 5.02
C TRP A 147 -9.07 13.55 5.87
N ILE A 148 -9.77 12.95 6.85
CA ILE A 148 -9.23 11.91 7.74
C ILE A 148 -9.83 10.55 7.36
N THR A 149 -9.05 9.50 7.40
CA THR A 149 -9.49 8.11 7.17
C THR A 149 -8.89 7.20 8.22
N LEU A 150 -9.71 6.32 8.78
CA LEU A 150 -9.28 5.19 9.60
C LEU A 150 -9.59 3.90 8.84
N LYS A 151 -8.57 3.07 8.61
CA LYS A 151 -8.71 1.78 7.94
C LYS A 151 -8.17 0.67 8.82
N TRP A 152 -8.92 -0.42 8.91
CA TRP A 152 -8.50 -1.67 9.49
C TRP A 152 -8.43 -2.73 8.39
N SER A 153 -7.32 -3.49 8.34
CA SER A 153 -7.13 -4.63 7.45
C SER A 153 -6.83 -5.88 8.29
N HIS A 154 -7.36 -7.02 7.86
CA HIS A 154 -7.23 -8.30 8.56
C HIS A 154 -6.88 -9.41 7.58
N ALA A 155 -5.79 -10.13 7.84
CA ALA A 155 -5.32 -11.21 7.00
C ALA A 155 -6.18 -12.47 7.20
N LEU A 156 -6.75 -12.97 6.10
CA LEU A 156 -7.54 -14.20 6.04
C LEU A 156 -6.69 -15.44 5.75
N SER A 157 -5.46 -15.25 5.25
CA SER A 157 -4.41 -16.25 5.08
C SER A 157 -3.29 -16.01 6.10
N ASP A 158 -2.30 -16.88 6.17
CA ASP A 158 -1.02 -16.54 6.78
C ASP A 158 -0.48 -15.30 6.07
N TYR A 159 0.01 -14.32 6.84
CA TYR A 159 0.42 -13.01 6.36
C TYR A 159 1.64 -13.14 5.44
N PHE A 160 1.41 -12.95 4.13
CA PHE A 160 2.36 -13.25 3.06
C PHE A 160 2.95 -14.66 3.13
N LEU A 161 2.16 -15.63 3.58
CA LEU A 161 2.53 -17.02 3.80
C LEU A 161 3.69 -17.25 4.80
N VAL A 162 4.00 -16.28 5.65
CA VAL A 162 4.82 -16.53 6.85
C VAL A 162 4.03 -17.48 7.75
N PRO A 163 4.58 -18.66 8.13
CA PRO A 163 3.82 -19.68 8.83
C PRO A 163 3.18 -19.19 10.12
N ASP A 164 1.94 -19.61 10.40
CA ASP A 164 1.21 -19.37 11.66
C ASP A 164 0.95 -17.89 11.97
N THR A 165 0.77 -17.06 10.92
CA THR A 165 0.51 -15.62 11.07
C THR A 165 -0.87 -15.19 10.58
N LYS A 166 -1.77 -16.13 10.29
CA LYS A 166 -3.17 -15.86 9.95
C LYS A 166 -3.84 -15.06 11.06
N GLY A 167 -4.59 -14.02 10.68
CA GLY A 167 -5.22 -13.12 11.65
C GLY A 167 -4.37 -11.87 11.97
N THR A 168 -3.27 -11.67 11.27
CA THR A 168 -2.49 -10.41 11.32
C THR A 168 -3.38 -9.22 10.98
N ASN A 169 -3.20 -8.11 11.71
CA ASN A 169 -4.01 -6.90 11.57
C ASN A 169 -3.12 -5.70 11.24
N TYR A 170 -3.67 -4.79 10.46
CA TYR A 170 -3.07 -3.46 10.25
C TYR A 170 -4.13 -2.38 10.45
N LEU A 171 -3.86 -1.45 11.37
CA LEU A 171 -4.71 -0.29 11.62
C LEU A 171 -3.98 0.96 11.13
N ASP A 172 -4.60 1.72 10.24
CA ASP A 172 -4.03 2.92 9.60
C ASP A 172 -4.92 4.13 9.81
N LEU A 173 -4.38 5.18 10.42
CA LEU A 173 -4.99 6.50 10.52
C LEU A 173 -4.27 7.42 9.53
N GLY A 174 -4.96 7.78 8.46
CA GLY A 174 -4.46 8.63 7.40
C GLY A 174 -5.15 9.99 7.34
N ALA A 175 -4.46 10.95 6.74
CA ALA A 175 -4.98 12.27 6.45
C ALA A 175 -4.47 12.77 5.09
N THR A 176 -5.36 13.40 4.29
CA THR A 176 -4.98 14.04 3.03
C THR A 176 -5.73 15.35 2.90
N TYR A 177 -5.01 16.47 2.86
CA TYR A 177 -5.57 17.81 2.83
C TYR A 177 -5.15 18.55 1.55
N ASP A 178 -6.14 19.07 0.82
CA ASP A 178 -5.93 19.94 -0.34
C ASP A 178 -5.71 21.38 0.14
N MET A 179 -4.52 21.91 -0.12
CA MET A 179 -4.13 23.29 0.22
C MET A 179 -4.52 24.29 -0.86
N GLY A 180 -5.08 23.83 -1.98
CA GLY A 180 -5.38 24.65 -3.15
C GLY A 180 -4.17 24.89 -4.06
N GLY A 181 -4.44 25.41 -5.27
CA GLY A 181 -3.39 25.67 -6.26
C GLY A 181 -2.65 24.42 -6.72
N GLY A 182 -3.23 23.23 -6.59
CA GLY A 182 -2.62 21.95 -6.92
C GLY A 182 -1.64 21.42 -5.85
N TRP A 183 -1.52 22.06 -4.70
CA TRP A 183 -0.74 21.57 -3.57
C TRP A 183 -1.58 20.71 -2.63
N GLY A 184 -1.02 19.61 -2.17
CA GLY A 184 -1.60 18.74 -1.15
C GLY A 184 -0.58 18.35 -0.10
N VAL A 185 -1.07 18.08 1.11
CA VAL A 185 -0.29 17.48 2.18
C VAL A 185 -0.97 16.18 2.61
N ASN A 186 -0.19 15.15 2.87
CA ASN A 186 -0.70 13.86 3.32
C ASN A 186 0.21 13.25 4.39
N GLY A 187 -0.37 12.39 5.18
CA GLY A 187 0.37 11.65 6.19
C GLY A 187 -0.44 10.50 6.73
N HIS A 188 0.24 9.56 7.35
CA HIS A 188 -0.41 8.51 8.10
C HIS A 188 0.46 7.99 9.24
N VAL A 189 -0.18 7.34 10.19
CA VAL A 189 0.42 6.45 11.16
C VAL A 189 -0.32 5.12 11.09
N GLY A 190 0.43 4.04 10.88
CA GLY A 190 -0.12 2.70 10.78
C GLY A 190 0.55 1.75 11.77
N HIS A 191 -0.21 0.80 12.31
CA HIS A 191 0.32 -0.24 13.21
C HIS A 191 0.01 -1.63 12.65
N LEU A 192 1.07 -2.38 12.37
CA LEU A 192 1.01 -3.80 12.01
C LEU A 192 1.17 -4.65 13.26
N SER A 193 0.17 -5.49 13.55
CA SER A 193 0.19 -6.49 14.61
C SER A 193 0.23 -7.87 13.96
N VAL A 194 1.41 -8.49 13.91
CA VAL A 194 1.61 -9.81 13.31
C VAL A 194 1.23 -10.89 14.32
N HIS A 195 0.26 -11.72 13.96
CA HIS A 195 -0.20 -12.82 14.81
C HIS A 195 0.91 -13.85 14.96
N ASN A 196 1.12 -14.35 16.18
CA ASN A 196 2.15 -15.33 16.55
C ASN A 196 3.59 -15.00 16.11
N PHE A 197 3.88 -13.72 15.79
CA PHE A 197 5.21 -13.23 15.46
C PHE A 197 5.36 -11.77 15.88
N SER A 198 5.37 -11.52 17.18
CA SER A 198 5.35 -10.17 17.76
C SER A 198 6.54 -9.30 17.36
N GLU A 199 7.72 -9.92 17.12
CA GLU A 199 8.94 -9.22 16.69
C GLU A 199 8.82 -8.60 15.30
N ALA A 200 7.91 -9.12 14.47
CA ALA A 200 7.57 -8.56 13.18
C ALA A 200 6.46 -7.48 13.24
N SER A 201 5.92 -7.21 14.43
CA SER A 201 4.95 -6.12 14.63
C SER A 201 5.66 -4.77 14.75
N TYR A 202 5.07 -3.71 14.18
CA TYR A 202 5.67 -2.37 14.20
C TYR A 202 4.65 -1.29 13.88
N THR A 203 5.09 -0.04 14.06
CA THR A 203 4.37 1.16 13.63
C THR A 203 5.16 1.88 12.54
N ASP A 204 4.47 2.32 11.52
CA ASP A 204 5.05 3.12 10.45
C ASP A 204 4.41 4.51 10.35
N TYR A 205 5.16 5.43 9.78
CA TYR A 205 4.84 6.84 9.70
C TYR A 205 5.17 7.37 8.31
N LYS A 206 4.31 8.24 7.78
CA LYS A 206 4.56 8.98 6.55
C LYS A 206 4.10 10.41 6.71
N LEU A 207 4.89 11.34 6.19
CA LEU A 207 4.50 12.73 5.97
C LEU A 207 4.95 13.13 4.56
N GLY A 208 4.02 13.61 3.74
CA GLY A 208 4.28 13.92 2.35
C GLY A 208 3.62 15.22 1.89
N VAL A 209 4.19 15.78 0.84
CA VAL A 209 3.66 16.90 0.08
C VAL A 209 3.53 16.48 -1.38
N THR A 210 2.50 16.98 -2.05
CA THR A 210 2.24 16.73 -3.46
C THR A 210 2.01 18.03 -4.22
N LYS A 211 2.32 18.02 -5.51
CA LYS A 211 2.02 19.09 -6.45
C LYS A 211 1.43 18.52 -7.74
N ASP A 212 0.21 18.91 -8.05
CA ASP A 212 -0.39 18.65 -9.36
C ASP A 212 0.09 19.69 -10.37
N LEU A 213 0.60 19.20 -11.49
CA LEU A 213 1.03 19.96 -12.67
C LEU A 213 0.25 19.45 -13.88
N SER A 214 -0.99 19.92 -14.03
CA SER A 214 -1.87 19.56 -15.16
C SER A 214 -2.09 18.04 -15.29
N GLY A 215 -2.40 17.38 -14.19
CA GLY A 215 -2.66 15.96 -14.09
C GLY A 215 -1.42 15.09 -13.88
N TRP A 216 -0.22 15.64 -13.90
CA TRP A 216 0.98 15.01 -13.39
C TRP A 216 1.18 15.37 -11.91
N VAL A 217 1.20 14.40 -11.04
CA VAL A 217 1.37 14.60 -9.62
C VAL A 217 2.80 14.27 -9.22
N LEU A 218 3.52 15.30 -8.78
CA LEU A 218 4.82 15.15 -8.13
C LEU A 218 4.60 14.93 -6.63
N GLY A 219 5.34 14.03 -6.02
CA GLY A 219 5.29 13.75 -4.59
C GLY A 219 6.68 13.70 -3.96
N ALA A 220 6.76 14.16 -2.71
CA ALA A 220 7.91 13.95 -1.83
C ALA A 220 7.38 13.57 -0.44
N SER A 221 7.89 12.47 0.12
CA SER A 221 7.45 11.98 1.43
C SER A 221 8.62 11.52 2.27
N LEU A 222 8.60 11.85 3.56
CA LEU A 222 9.41 11.20 4.58
C LEU A 222 8.64 9.95 5.05
N VAL A 223 9.31 8.80 5.02
CA VAL A 223 8.78 7.52 5.50
C VAL A 223 9.70 6.97 6.57
N SER A 224 9.13 6.52 7.66
CA SER A 224 9.86 5.98 8.83
C SER A 224 9.07 4.83 9.47
N THR A 225 9.77 4.00 10.22
CA THR A 225 9.15 2.91 11.01
C THR A 225 9.98 2.60 12.24
N ASN A 226 9.37 1.98 13.25
CA ASN A 226 10.05 1.38 14.39
C ASN A 226 10.19 -0.15 14.26
N ALA A 227 10.02 -0.70 13.06
CA ALA A 227 10.24 -2.11 12.78
C ALA A 227 11.65 -2.54 13.18
N LYS A 228 11.81 -3.78 13.64
CA LYS A 228 13.12 -4.37 13.87
C LYS A 228 13.79 -4.66 12.53
N HIS A 229 14.89 -3.97 12.23
CA HIS A 229 15.54 -4.02 10.92
C HIS A 229 17.07 -4.05 10.99
N ASP A 230 17.66 -4.31 12.18
CA ASP A 230 19.12 -4.46 12.34
C ASP A 230 19.59 -5.77 11.71
N CYS A 231 20.36 -5.64 10.65
CA CYS A 231 20.91 -6.78 9.92
C CYS A 231 21.96 -7.58 10.72
N SER A 232 22.61 -6.97 11.68
CA SER A 232 23.56 -7.68 12.56
C SER A 232 22.87 -8.57 13.58
N SER A 233 21.62 -8.25 13.92
CA SER A 233 20.80 -8.98 14.89
C SER A 233 19.90 -10.05 14.25
N GLY A 234 19.83 -10.11 12.91
CA GLY A 234 18.92 -11.01 12.18
C GLY A 234 17.45 -10.62 12.31
N ASP A 235 17.17 -9.34 12.40
CA ASP A 235 15.82 -8.80 12.57
C ASP A 235 14.91 -9.11 11.38
N PRO A 236 13.57 -9.19 11.58
CA PRO A 236 12.60 -9.60 10.55
C PRO A 236 12.61 -8.75 9.28
N TYR A 237 12.97 -7.47 9.38
CA TYR A 237 12.98 -6.54 8.23
C TYR A 237 14.37 -6.19 7.74
N CYS A 238 15.33 -7.09 8.01
CA CYS A 238 16.61 -7.14 7.31
C CYS A 238 16.58 -8.26 6.26
N PHE A 239 16.59 -7.90 5.00
CA PHE A 239 16.45 -8.85 3.89
C PHE A 239 17.79 -9.14 3.21
N PHE A 240 17.95 -10.39 2.74
CA PHE A 240 19.09 -10.77 1.94
C PHE A 240 18.86 -10.39 0.47
N LYS A 241 19.84 -9.70 -0.13
CA LYS A 241 19.80 -9.39 -1.57
C LYS A 241 20.26 -10.59 -2.39
N SER A 242 19.62 -10.84 -3.53
CA SER A 242 20.05 -11.89 -4.49
C SER A 242 21.48 -11.68 -5.01
N THR A 243 21.97 -10.43 -4.99
CA THR A 243 23.33 -10.05 -5.39
C THR A 243 24.35 -10.16 -4.24
N GLY A 244 23.96 -10.70 -3.10
CA GLY A 244 24.78 -10.80 -1.87
C GLY A 244 24.64 -9.59 -0.94
N GLY A 245 24.89 -9.85 0.36
CA GLY A 245 24.73 -8.90 1.44
C GLY A 245 23.27 -8.68 1.84
N THR A 246 23.06 -7.78 2.79
CA THR A 246 21.77 -7.49 3.40
C THR A 246 21.27 -6.09 3.05
N TYR A 247 20.00 -5.83 3.32
CA TYR A 247 19.37 -4.54 3.19
C TYR A 247 18.45 -4.28 4.39
N ASP A 248 18.68 -3.17 5.05
CA ASP A 248 17.82 -2.62 6.08
C ASP A 248 16.58 -2.02 5.43
N ALA A 249 15.47 -2.79 5.40
CA ALA A 249 14.24 -2.39 4.72
C ALA A 249 13.38 -1.42 5.55
N GLY A 250 13.61 -1.33 6.86
CA GLY A 250 12.88 -0.48 7.80
C GLY A 250 13.44 0.94 7.94
N LYS A 251 14.62 1.23 7.40
CA LYS A 251 15.28 2.54 7.60
C LYS A 251 14.44 3.70 7.07
N SER A 252 14.48 4.81 7.79
CA SER A 252 13.85 6.07 7.37
C SER A 252 14.43 6.57 6.05
N THR A 253 13.57 7.11 5.18
CA THR A 253 13.99 7.61 3.86
C THR A 253 13.07 8.70 3.34
N ILE A 254 13.60 9.48 2.38
CA ILE A 254 12.79 10.36 1.55
C ILE A 254 12.47 9.62 0.26
N VAL A 255 11.18 9.59 -0.07
CA VAL A 255 10.65 8.97 -1.28
C VAL A 255 10.12 10.06 -2.19
N LEU A 256 10.57 10.07 -3.44
CA LEU A 256 10.06 10.95 -4.49
C LEU A 256 9.22 10.14 -5.47
N SER A 257 8.19 10.77 -6.02
CA SER A 257 7.30 10.12 -7.00
C SER A 257 6.81 11.09 -8.06
N VAL A 258 6.47 10.54 -9.21
CA VAL A 258 5.69 11.20 -10.25
C VAL A 258 4.65 10.23 -10.77
N GLY A 259 3.40 10.64 -10.81
CA GLY A 259 2.30 9.79 -11.25
C GLY A 259 1.26 10.54 -12.08
N LYS A 260 0.41 9.77 -12.78
CA LYS A 260 -0.72 10.28 -13.54
C LYS A 260 -1.86 9.28 -13.53
N THR A 261 -3.08 9.80 -13.45
CA THR A 261 -4.34 9.05 -13.68
C THR A 261 -4.96 9.50 -15.00
N PHE A 262 -5.55 8.58 -15.75
CA PHE A 262 -6.19 8.82 -17.07
C PHE A 262 -7.36 7.87 -17.29
#